data_e668a62ce7bf5e955ac6d55e5b2c449e
#
_entry.id   e668a62ce7bf5e955ac6d55e5b2c449e
#
_cell.length_a   1.000
_cell.length_b   1.000
_cell.length_c   1.000
_cell.angle_alpha   90.00
_cell.angle_beta   90.00
_cell.angle_gamma   90.00
#
_symmetry.space_group_name_H-M   'P 1'
#
loop_
_entity.id
_entity.type
_entity.pdbx_description
1 polymer ?
#
loop_
_entity_poly.entity_id
_entity_poly.type
_entity_poly.pdbx_seq_one_letter_code
_entity_poly.pdbx_strand_id
1 'polypeptide(L)'
;MKKTIATALSTTVLAAGLALPAAAETIRLSTYVNEIDIRHDGFQHFADLVAERSGGEVEIQIFPSSTLHGWSEGVDALQGGVSDISWIPADERLPCYRVTSLYPAMVDLENQVAMDAAYADLIRAEAAEVGLVPLFNSNYSYDQEWWFEEPIADLGDLQGRQVRSIGPLVSMMIETWGGSPVFVAPSEVFQSAERGVVDGINMGVATYSSWQLWDVMPYMVNGSLFYGNIIYMMSEGAYERLTPEQQTIVMEAAAETEAWLQPRYEAWVDQRVGNAVMAGGGAAVSLSVEER
;
A
#
# COMPACT_ATOMS: atom_id res chain seq x y z
N MET A 1 0.56 81.05 45.53
CA MET A 1 1.39 80.00 44.91
C MET A 1 0.57 78.69 44.92
N LYS A 2 -0.09 78.32 43.84
CA LYS A 2 -0.81 77.06 43.72
C LYS A 2 0.02 76.13 42.82
N LYS A 3 0.51 74.98 43.35
CA LYS A 3 1.19 73.94 42.58
C LYS A 3 0.17 72.95 42.03
N THR A 4 0.05 72.89 40.73
CA THR A 4 -0.76 71.91 40.03
C THR A 4 0.10 70.65 39.78
N ILE A 5 -0.33 69.50 40.32
CA ILE A 5 0.31 68.21 40.12
C ILE A 5 -0.39 67.59 38.90
N ALA A 6 0.34 67.38 37.81
CA ALA A 6 -0.14 66.65 36.64
C ALA A 6 0.16 65.16 36.83
N THR A 7 -0.89 64.35 36.94
CA THR A 7 -0.83 62.88 36.99
C THR A 7 -0.78 62.35 35.58
N ALA A 8 0.35 61.78 35.14
CA ALA A 8 0.44 61.10 33.84
C ALA A 8 -0.12 59.68 33.98
N LEU A 9 -1.20 59.41 33.27
CA LEU A 9 -1.76 58.06 33.12
C LEU A 9 -1.01 57.34 31.97
N SER A 10 -0.15 56.36 32.34
CA SER A 10 0.49 55.47 31.33
C SER A 10 -0.49 54.37 30.93
N THR A 11 -1.02 54.47 29.74
CA THR A 11 -1.87 53.40 29.13
C THR A 11 -0.97 52.34 28.50
N THR A 12 -0.80 51.20 29.18
CA THR A 12 -0.13 50.02 28.62
C THR A 12 -1.11 49.35 27.64
N VAL A 13 -0.87 49.49 26.35
CA VAL A 13 -1.56 48.75 25.32
C VAL A 13 -1.00 47.35 25.26
N LEU A 14 -1.76 46.37 25.78
CA LEU A 14 -1.45 44.94 25.62
C LEU A 14 -1.79 44.59 24.17
N ALA A 15 -0.80 44.48 23.31
CA ALA A 15 -0.94 43.94 21.96
C ALA A 15 -1.15 42.43 22.10
N ALA A 16 -2.43 41.98 22.14
CA ALA A 16 -2.77 40.59 21.92
C ALA A 16 -2.47 40.28 20.43
N GLY A 17 -1.34 39.67 20.19
CA GLY A 17 -1.00 39.14 18.87
C GLY A 17 -2.05 38.09 18.50
N LEU A 18 -2.91 38.42 17.53
CA LEU A 18 -3.73 37.42 16.83
C LEU A 18 -2.75 36.53 16.07
N ALA A 19 -2.39 35.39 16.66
CA ALA A 19 -1.76 34.33 15.92
C ALA A 19 -2.77 33.88 14.85
N LEU A 20 -2.55 34.24 13.60
CA LEU A 20 -3.27 33.65 12.47
C LEU A 20 -2.98 32.14 12.52
N PRO A 21 -3.99 31.29 12.43
CA PRO A 21 -3.74 29.85 12.29
C PRO A 21 -2.79 29.66 11.11
N ALA A 22 -1.64 29.02 11.33
CA ALA A 22 -0.79 28.59 10.25
C ALA A 22 -1.63 27.67 9.37
N ALA A 23 -1.57 27.83 8.05
CA ALA A 23 -2.23 26.91 7.15
C ALA A 23 -1.65 25.50 7.42
N ALA A 24 -2.53 24.50 7.55
CA ALA A 24 -2.09 23.12 7.74
C ALA A 24 -1.16 22.69 6.59
N GLU A 25 -0.09 21.99 6.93
CA GLU A 25 0.73 21.32 5.92
C GLU A 25 -0.03 20.14 5.36
N THR A 26 -0.34 20.17 4.06
CA THR A 26 -1.08 19.10 3.39
C THR A 26 -0.12 18.11 2.76
N ILE A 27 -0.22 16.87 3.17
CA ILE A 27 0.56 15.73 2.67
C ILE A 27 -0.35 14.85 1.80
N ARG A 28 0.00 14.66 0.53
CA ARG A 28 -0.78 13.87 -0.44
C ARG A 28 -0.36 12.41 -0.38
N LEU A 29 -1.27 11.54 0.04
CA LEU A 29 -1.09 10.09 0.04
C LEU A 29 -1.78 9.49 -1.19
N SER A 30 -0.99 8.98 -2.13
CA SER A 30 -1.48 8.23 -3.28
C SER A 30 -1.59 6.75 -2.97
N THR A 31 -2.68 6.10 -3.41
CA THR A 31 -2.83 4.65 -3.27
C THR A 31 -3.53 4.03 -4.48
N TYR A 32 -3.15 2.79 -4.80
CA TYR A 32 -3.79 2.02 -5.88
C TYR A 32 -5.08 1.34 -5.45
N VAL A 33 -5.32 1.17 -4.15
CA VAL A 33 -6.54 0.53 -3.65
C VAL A 33 -7.72 1.50 -3.73
N ASN A 34 -8.93 0.94 -3.85
CA ASN A 34 -10.16 1.72 -3.81
C ASN A 34 -10.65 1.90 -2.37
N GLU A 35 -11.70 2.69 -2.18
CA GLU A 35 -12.26 3.04 -0.87
C GLU A 35 -12.96 1.87 -0.13
N ILE A 36 -13.21 0.75 -0.81
CA ILE A 36 -13.85 -0.44 -0.19
C ILE A 36 -12.81 -1.35 0.47
N ASP A 37 -11.55 -1.21 0.08
CA ASP A 37 -10.45 -2.04 0.57
C ASP A 37 -10.11 -1.72 2.03
N ILE A 38 -9.88 -2.74 2.85
CA ILE A 38 -9.51 -2.56 4.28
C ILE A 38 -8.26 -1.69 4.47
N ARG A 39 -7.37 -1.65 3.49
CA ARG A 39 -6.18 -0.80 3.53
C ARG A 39 -6.53 0.68 3.45
N HIS A 40 -7.63 1.03 2.78
CA HIS A 40 -8.12 2.41 2.79
C HIS A 40 -8.53 2.86 4.18
N ASP A 41 -9.18 1.99 4.97
CA ASP A 41 -9.48 2.27 6.37
C ASP A 41 -8.19 2.48 7.19
N GLY A 42 -7.12 1.72 6.87
CA GLY A 42 -5.80 1.93 7.45
C GLY A 42 -5.20 3.30 7.11
N PHE A 43 -5.31 3.74 5.86
CA PHE A 43 -4.84 5.09 5.47
C PHE A 43 -5.66 6.20 6.12
N GLN A 44 -6.97 6.01 6.28
CA GLN A 44 -7.80 6.94 7.01
C GLN A 44 -7.42 6.98 8.49
N HIS A 45 -7.17 5.83 9.12
CA HIS A 45 -6.68 5.76 10.48
C HIS A 45 -5.34 6.50 10.68
N PHE A 46 -4.40 6.33 9.75
CA PHE A 46 -3.15 7.08 9.72
C PHE A 46 -3.39 8.60 9.63
N ALA A 47 -4.26 9.02 8.72
CA ALA A 47 -4.60 10.42 8.53
C ALA A 47 -5.22 11.04 9.80
N ASP A 48 -6.14 10.33 10.43
CA ASP A 48 -6.81 10.76 11.66
C ASP A 48 -5.82 10.90 12.82
N LEU A 49 -4.90 9.94 13.00
CA LEU A 49 -3.84 10.00 14.02
C LEU A 49 -2.91 11.19 13.82
N VAL A 50 -2.47 11.45 12.58
CA VAL A 50 -1.59 12.57 12.26
C VAL A 50 -2.30 13.90 12.54
N ALA A 51 -3.55 14.06 12.09
CA ALA A 51 -4.33 15.27 12.31
C ALA A 51 -4.61 15.51 13.81
N GLU A 52 -5.01 14.48 14.55
CA GLU A 52 -5.27 14.58 16.00
C GLU A 52 -4.01 15.00 16.77
N ARG A 53 -2.87 14.32 16.54
CA ARG A 53 -1.64 14.53 17.28
C ARG A 53 -0.92 15.83 16.92
N SER A 54 -1.05 16.28 15.69
CA SER A 54 -0.54 17.58 15.24
C SER A 54 -1.46 18.76 15.59
N GLY A 55 -2.64 18.51 16.19
CA GLY A 55 -3.62 19.55 16.43
C GLY A 55 -4.19 20.16 15.14
N GLY A 56 -4.13 19.42 14.02
CA GLY A 56 -4.57 19.88 12.70
C GLY A 56 -3.50 20.69 11.94
N GLU A 57 -2.26 20.73 12.42
CA GLU A 57 -1.17 21.41 11.71
C GLU A 57 -0.66 20.59 10.51
N VAL A 58 -0.86 19.27 10.51
CA VAL A 58 -0.57 18.36 9.39
C VAL A 58 -1.84 17.62 9.01
N GLU A 59 -2.18 17.62 7.73
CA GLU A 59 -3.34 16.95 7.16
C GLU A 59 -2.91 15.98 6.06
N ILE A 60 -3.33 14.71 6.13
CA ILE A 60 -3.08 13.71 5.09
C ILE A 60 -4.29 13.66 4.16
N GLN A 61 -4.10 14.02 2.90
CA GLN A 61 -5.12 13.90 1.86
C GLN A 61 -4.91 12.62 1.06
N ILE A 62 -5.91 11.72 1.08
CA ILE A 62 -5.83 10.40 0.42
C ILE A 62 -6.39 10.49 -1.00
N PHE A 63 -5.63 9.93 -1.96
CA PHE A 63 -5.97 9.83 -3.38
C PHE A 63 -6.02 8.34 -3.78
N PRO A 64 -7.21 7.71 -3.77
CA PRO A 64 -7.37 6.29 -4.05
C PRO A 64 -7.34 5.96 -5.55
N SER A 65 -7.31 4.66 -5.87
CA SER A 65 -7.51 4.10 -7.21
C SER A 65 -6.52 4.61 -8.26
N SER A 66 -5.26 4.85 -7.87
CA SER A 66 -4.19 5.35 -8.77
C SER A 66 -4.53 6.69 -9.46
N THR A 67 -5.26 7.57 -8.79
CA THR A 67 -5.72 8.84 -9.39
C THR A 67 -4.60 9.85 -9.60
N LEU A 68 -3.47 9.77 -8.88
CA LEU A 68 -2.33 10.67 -9.05
C LEU A 68 -1.28 10.14 -10.02
N HIS A 69 -1.02 8.83 -10.02
CA HIS A 69 -0.01 8.21 -10.88
C HIS A 69 -0.28 6.71 -11.08
N GLY A 70 0.35 6.11 -12.09
CA GLY A 70 0.23 4.69 -12.40
C GLY A 70 0.99 3.77 -11.45
N TRP A 71 0.77 2.44 -11.62
CA TRP A 71 1.31 1.42 -10.73
C TRP A 71 2.83 1.48 -10.55
N SER A 72 3.58 1.59 -11.64
CA SER A 72 5.05 1.50 -11.64
C SER A 72 5.74 2.85 -11.38
N GLU A 73 5.00 3.92 -11.12
CA GLU A 73 5.52 5.28 -11.06
C GLU A 73 5.76 5.80 -9.64
N GLY A 74 5.61 4.94 -8.60
CA GLY A 74 5.64 5.36 -7.20
C GLY A 74 6.88 6.15 -6.80
N VAL A 75 8.09 5.66 -7.12
CA VAL A 75 9.34 6.36 -6.80
C VAL A 75 9.45 7.68 -7.58
N ASP A 76 9.11 7.69 -8.88
CA ASP A 76 9.17 8.89 -9.72
C ASP A 76 8.15 9.94 -9.27
N ALA A 77 6.96 9.50 -8.84
CA ALA A 77 5.92 10.39 -8.32
C ALA A 77 6.33 11.05 -7.01
N LEU A 78 7.02 10.33 -6.13
CA LEU A 78 7.57 10.89 -4.88
C LEU A 78 8.71 11.87 -5.14
N GLN A 79 9.68 11.48 -5.99
CA GLN A 79 10.81 12.34 -6.35
C GLN A 79 10.39 13.57 -7.16
N GLY A 80 9.37 13.43 -8.01
CA GLY A 80 8.80 14.51 -8.81
C GLY A 80 7.78 15.39 -8.07
N GLY A 81 7.42 15.04 -6.82
CA GLY A 81 6.46 15.81 -6.02
C GLY A 81 5.01 15.71 -6.56
N VAL A 82 4.66 14.65 -7.28
CA VAL A 82 3.27 14.35 -7.67
C VAL A 82 2.47 13.88 -6.46
N SER A 83 3.07 13.04 -5.63
CA SER A 83 2.57 12.65 -4.31
C SER A 83 3.65 12.85 -3.26
N ASP A 84 3.26 12.95 -2.01
CA ASP A 84 4.17 13.08 -0.86
C ASP A 84 4.37 11.72 -0.16
N ILE A 85 3.35 10.86 -0.18
CA ILE A 85 3.37 9.47 0.27
C ILE A 85 2.79 8.61 -0.86
N SER A 86 3.42 7.46 -1.13
CA SER A 86 2.94 6.50 -2.14
C SER A 86 3.36 5.08 -1.82
N TRP A 87 2.61 4.10 -2.40
CA TRP A 87 3.08 2.72 -2.47
C TRP A 87 4.30 2.62 -3.37
N ILE A 88 5.19 1.73 -3.02
CA ILE A 88 6.35 1.41 -3.83
C ILE A 88 6.21 -0.04 -4.35
N PRO A 89 6.05 -0.25 -5.66
CA PRO A 89 6.21 -1.57 -6.25
C PRO A 89 7.68 -1.97 -6.25
N ALA A 90 7.99 -3.21 -6.61
CA ALA A 90 9.36 -3.66 -6.79
C ALA A 90 10.09 -2.75 -7.81
N ASP A 91 11.08 -2.01 -7.37
CA ASP A 91 11.84 -1.02 -8.17
C ASP A 91 13.33 -1.38 -8.19
N GLU A 92 14.01 -1.16 -9.32
CA GLU A 92 15.43 -1.48 -9.48
C GLU A 92 16.35 -0.59 -8.64
N ARG A 93 15.86 0.58 -8.25
CA ARG A 93 16.56 1.52 -7.35
C ARG A 93 16.57 1.06 -5.90
N LEU A 94 15.72 0.08 -5.54
CA LEU A 94 15.55 -0.50 -4.22
C LEU A 94 15.79 -2.02 -4.27
N PRO A 95 17.03 -2.48 -4.51
CA PRO A 95 17.33 -3.88 -4.80
C PRO A 95 17.03 -4.82 -3.64
N CYS A 96 17.25 -4.41 -2.39
CA CYS A 96 16.90 -5.20 -1.21
C CYS A 96 15.38 -5.33 -1.08
N TYR A 97 14.66 -4.22 -1.13
CA TYR A 97 13.20 -4.21 -1.11
C TYR A 97 12.61 -5.03 -2.27
N ARG A 98 13.16 -4.93 -3.48
CA ARG A 98 12.71 -5.69 -4.65
C ARG A 98 12.77 -7.21 -4.41
N VAL A 99 13.80 -7.70 -3.74
CA VAL A 99 13.92 -9.13 -3.39
C VAL A 99 12.92 -9.50 -2.30
N THR A 100 12.74 -8.66 -1.30
CA THR A 100 11.87 -8.92 -0.15
C THR A 100 10.39 -8.61 -0.41
N SER A 101 10.06 -7.88 -1.48
CA SER A 101 8.68 -7.54 -1.82
C SER A 101 7.83 -8.74 -2.29
N LEU A 102 8.46 -9.86 -2.66
CA LEU A 102 7.80 -11.09 -3.06
C LEU A 102 8.53 -12.28 -2.41
N TYR A 103 8.20 -12.57 -1.15
CA TYR A 103 8.77 -13.72 -0.46
C TYR A 103 8.20 -15.04 -0.96
N PRO A 104 9.03 -16.07 -1.13
CA PRO A 104 8.55 -17.44 -1.36
C PRO A 104 7.65 -17.92 -0.21
N ALA A 105 6.63 -18.69 -0.53
CA ALA A 105 5.66 -19.25 0.42
C ALA A 105 6.23 -20.30 1.41
N MET A 106 7.54 -20.43 1.50
CA MET A 106 8.19 -21.28 2.50
C MET A 106 8.26 -20.63 3.89
N VAL A 107 7.84 -19.37 3.98
CA VAL A 107 7.87 -18.57 5.20
C VAL A 107 6.44 -18.41 5.68
N ASP A 108 6.13 -18.89 6.86
CA ASP A 108 4.84 -18.57 7.50
C ASP A 108 4.78 -17.10 7.92
N LEU A 109 3.60 -16.60 8.29
CA LEU A 109 3.39 -15.21 8.64
C LEU A 109 4.29 -14.75 9.80
N GLU A 110 4.51 -15.59 10.80
CA GLU A 110 5.38 -15.28 11.95
C GLU A 110 6.83 -15.10 11.51
N ASN A 111 7.35 -16.00 10.69
CA ASN A 111 8.70 -15.90 10.12
C ASN A 111 8.82 -14.69 9.18
N GLN A 112 7.77 -14.35 8.46
CA GLN A 112 7.76 -13.19 7.59
C GLN A 112 7.88 -11.89 8.39
N VAL A 113 7.10 -11.70 9.45
CA VAL A 113 7.22 -10.53 10.32
C VAL A 113 8.66 -10.42 10.87
N ALA A 114 9.28 -11.54 11.24
CA ALA A 114 10.67 -11.56 11.66
C ALA A 114 11.64 -11.21 10.52
N MET A 115 11.37 -11.63 9.30
CA MET A 115 12.16 -11.27 8.11
C MET A 115 12.02 -9.80 7.78
N ASP A 116 10.81 -9.25 7.76
CA ASP A 116 10.56 -7.82 7.53
C ASP A 116 11.32 -6.97 8.55
N ALA A 117 11.28 -7.35 9.82
CA ALA A 117 12.06 -6.69 10.87
C ALA A 117 13.59 -6.79 10.64
N ALA A 118 14.07 -7.95 10.18
CA ALA A 118 15.51 -8.15 9.88
C ALA A 118 16.00 -7.33 8.68
N TYR A 119 15.15 -7.10 7.69
CA TYR A 119 15.48 -6.30 6.50
C TYR A 119 15.16 -4.80 6.65
N ALA A 120 14.42 -4.39 7.66
CA ALA A 120 13.94 -3.01 7.83
C ALA A 120 15.07 -1.96 7.75
N ASP A 121 16.22 -2.22 8.38
CA ASP A 121 17.36 -1.29 8.34
C ASP A 121 18.02 -1.21 6.96
N LEU A 122 18.08 -2.32 6.23
CA LEU A 122 18.60 -2.35 4.87
C LEU A 122 17.68 -1.61 3.91
N ILE A 123 16.37 -1.84 4.01
CA ILE A 123 15.35 -1.14 3.20
C ILE A 123 15.37 0.36 3.51
N ARG A 124 15.53 0.73 4.77
CA ARG A 124 15.64 2.15 5.17
C ARG A 124 16.88 2.79 4.59
N ALA A 125 18.02 2.09 4.61
CA ALA A 125 19.27 2.61 4.07
C ALA A 125 19.20 2.83 2.55
N GLU A 126 18.68 1.86 1.78
CA GLU A 126 18.55 2.02 0.33
C GLU A 126 17.47 3.05 -0.05
N ALA A 127 16.37 3.15 0.70
CA ALA A 127 15.35 4.18 0.51
C ALA A 127 15.93 5.58 0.68
N ALA A 128 16.77 5.79 1.69
CA ALA A 128 17.44 7.07 1.93
C ALA A 128 18.37 7.45 0.76
N GLU A 129 19.04 6.49 0.10
CA GLU A 129 19.89 6.78 -1.07
C GLU A 129 19.10 7.36 -2.26
N VAL A 130 17.79 7.08 -2.32
CA VAL A 130 16.90 7.60 -3.37
C VAL A 130 15.93 8.68 -2.87
N GLY A 131 16.17 9.23 -1.67
CA GLY A 131 15.39 10.32 -1.10
C GLY A 131 14.00 9.91 -0.63
N LEU A 132 13.86 8.70 -0.08
CA LEU A 132 12.62 8.16 0.44
C LEU A 132 12.72 7.75 1.91
N VAL A 133 11.60 7.85 2.63
CA VAL A 133 11.44 7.47 4.03
C VAL A 133 10.35 6.40 4.13
N PRO A 134 10.67 5.14 4.45
CA PRO A 134 9.68 4.09 4.66
C PRO A 134 8.78 4.41 5.86
N LEU A 135 7.47 4.22 5.72
CA LEU A 135 6.48 4.46 6.76
C LEU A 135 5.90 3.15 7.32
N PHE A 136 5.14 2.43 6.52
CA PHE A 136 4.47 1.19 6.94
C PHE A 136 4.21 0.25 5.76
N ASN A 137 4.10 -1.04 6.08
CA ASN A 137 3.62 -2.05 5.15
C ASN A 137 2.07 -2.06 5.12
N SER A 138 1.48 -2.39 3.99
CA SER A 138 0.04 -2.48 3.82
C SER A 138 -0.51 -3.88 3.54
N ASN A 139 0.35 -4.87 3.33
CA ASN A 139 -0.02 -6.25 3.05
C ASN A 139 0.54 -7.19 4.11
N TYR A 140 -0.32 -8.04 4.71
CA TYR A 140 0.02 -8.82 5.89
C TYR A 140 -0.40 -10.29 5.82
N SER A 141 -0.63 -10.84 4.63
CA SER A 141 -0.96 -12.25 4.50
C SER A 141 -0.53 -12.86 3.17
N TYR A 142 -0.51 -14.19 3.12
CA TYR A 142 -0.31 -14.96 1.88
C TYR A 142 -1.58 -14.94 1.05
N ASP A 143 -1.96 -13.78 0.57
CA ASP A 143 -3.19 -13.57 -0.18
C ASP A 143 -2.97 -13.44 -1.68
N GLN A 144 -1.74 -13.63 -2.17
CA GLN A 144 -1.42 -13.56 -3.60
C GLN A 144 -1.79 -14.87 -4.29
N GLU A 145 -3.02 -14.92 -4.79
CA GLU A 145 -3.61 -16.11 -5.37
C GLU A 145 -3.77 -15.98 -6.89
N TRP A 146 -4.20 -17.09 -7.53
CA TRP A 146 -4.40 -17.16 -8.96
C TRP A 146 -5.87 -17.35 -9.27
N TRP A 147 -6.37 -16.61 -10.25
CA TRP A 147 -7.78 -16.57 -10.61
C TRP A 147 -7.92 -16.70 -12.12
N PHE A 148 -8.92 -17.47 -12.57
CA PHE A 148 -9.11 -17.78 -13.97
C PHE A 148 -10.57 -17.58 -14.38
N GLU A 149 -10.81 -17.33 -15.68
CA GLU A 149 -12.17 -17.27 -16.26
C GLU A 149 -12.78 -18.67 -16.40
N GLU A 150 -11.94 -19.72 -16.56
CA GLU A 150 -12.34 -21.13 -16.64
C GLU A 150 -11.64 -21.94 -15.54
N PRO A 151 -12.28 -23.06 -15.09
CA PRO A 151 -11.63 -23.94 -14.13
C PRO A 151 -10.31 -24.49 -14.68
N ILE A 152 -9.27 -24.56 -13.83
CA ILE A 152 -8.05 -25.29 -14.10
C ILE A 152 -7.88 -26.39 -13.05
N ALA A 153 -7.28 -27.52 -13.43
CA ALA A 153 -7.07 -28.66 -12.55
C ALA A 153 -5.69 -28.64 -11.88
N ASP A 154 -4.68 -28.17 -12.61
CA ASP A 154 -3.29 -28.05 -12.13
C ASP A 154 -2.57 -26.92 -12.87
N LEU A 155 -1.30 -26.67 -12.49
CA LEU A 155 -0.49 -25.63 -13.13
C LEU A 155 -0.11 -25.93 -14.58
N GLY A 156 -0.20 -27.18 -15.05
CA GLY A 156 0.01 -27.56 -16.45
C GLY A 156 -1.06 -27.00 -17.38
N ASP A 157 -2.25 -26.70 -16.85
CA ASP A 157 -3.34 -26.08 -17.59
C ASP A 157 -3.06 -24.60 -17.95
N LEU A 158 -1.99 -24.01 -17.41
CA LEU A 158 -1.53 -22.66 -17.79
C LEU A 158 -0.86 -22.65 -19.16
N GLN A 159 -0.53 -23.82 -19.72
CA GLN A 159 0.14 -23.88 -21.02
C GLN A 159 -0.65 -23.17 -22.10
N GLY A 160 -0.04 -22.14 -22.69
CA GLY A 160 -0.62 -21.35 -23.77
C GLY A 160 -1.63 -20.29 -23.33
N ARG A 161 -1.98 -20.20 -22.03
CA ARG A 161 -2.86 -19.16 -21.50
C ARG A 161 -2.12 -17.85 -21.32
N GLN A 162 -2.78 -16.74 -21.50
CA GLN A 162 -2.31 -15.41 -21.19
C GLN A 162 -2.64 -15.09 -19.74
N VAL A 163 -1.61 -14.93 -18.90
CA VAL A 163 -1.82 -14.72 -17.47
C VAL A 163 -1.23 -13.38 -17.04
N ARG A 164 -2.04 -12.61 -16.34
CA ARG A 164 -1.62 -11.30 -15.83
C ARG A 164 -0.45 -11.42 -14.87
N SER A 165 0.57 -10.61 -15.13
CA SER A 165 1.74 -10.39 -14.27
C SER A 165 1.80 -8.96 -13.75
N ILE A 166 2.39 -8.76 -12.56
CA ILE A 166 2.68 -7.45 -11.98
C ILE A 166 4.18 -7.10 -12.01
N GLY A 167 5.01 -7.99 -12.51
CA GLY A 167 6.45 -7.76 -12.57
C GLY A 167 7.26 -8.99 -12.96
N PRO A 168 8.58 -8.86 -13.06
CA PRO A 168 9.45 -9.88 -13.62
C PRO A 168 9.40 -11.24 -12.91
N LEU A 169 9.29 -11.27 -11.59
CA LEU A 169 9.24 -12.52 -10.84
C LEU A 169 7.98 -13.32 -11.14
N VAL A 170 6.81 -12.65 -11.12
CA VAL A 170 5.54 -13.29 -11.47
C VAL A 170 5.53 -13.73 -12.93
N SER A 171 6.15 -12.96 -13.83
CA SER A 171 6.33 -13.36 -15.24
C SER A 171 7.14 -14.65 -15.35
N MET A 172 8.26 -14.77 -14.65
CA MET A 172 9.07 -15.99 -14.63
C MET A 172 8.30 -17.22 -14.11
N MET A 173 7.46 -17.04 -13.09
CA MET A 173 6.60 -18.13 -12.58
C MET A 173 5.62 -18.60 -13.66
N ILE A 174 4.92 -17.67 -14.31
CA ILE A 174 3.97 -17.98 -15.40
C ILE A 174 4.66 -18.71 -16.54
N GLU A 175 5.82 -18.23 -16.99
CA GLU A 175 6.62 -18.88 -18.05
C GLU A 175 7.07 -20.28 -17.66
N THR A 176 7.45 -20.49 -16.38
CA THR A 176 7.87 -21.81 -15.87
C THR A 176 6.73 -22.84 -15.97
N TRP A 177 5.49 -22.40 -15.83
CA TRP A 177 4.30 -23.25 -15.99
C TRP A 177 3.76 -23.29 -17.42
N GLY A 178 4.47 -22.70 -18.39
CA GLY A 178 4.13 -22.71 -19.82
C GLY A 178 3.10 -21.68 -20.24
N GLY A 179 2.70 -20.78 -19.36
CA GLY A 179 1.85 -19.64 -19.66
C GLY A 179 2.60 -18.48 -20.32
N SER A 180 1.86 -17.51 -20.81
CA SER A 180 2.37 -16.29 -21.44
C SER A 180 2.07 -15.10 -20.53
N PRO A 181 3.06 -14.46 -19.88
CA PRO A 181 2.82 -13.34 -18.99
C PRO A 181 2.43 -12.08 -19.76
N VAL A 182 1.41 -11.38 -19.27
CA VAL A 182 0.95 -10.08 -19.76
C VAL A 182 0.98 -9.08 -18.62
N PHE A 183 1.78 -8.03 -18.74
CA PHE A 183 1.76 -6.97 -17.72
C PHE A 183 0.45 -6.18 -17.79
N VAL A 184 -0.29 -6.17 -16.67
CA VAL A 184 -1.50 -5.36 -16.51
C VAL A 184 -1.50 -4.70 -15.14
N ALA A 185 -1.57 -3.36 -15.12
CA ALA A 185 -1.67 -2.60 -13.88
C ALA A 185 -2.95 -2.97 -13.09
N PRO A 186 -2.95 -2.90 -11.75
CA PRO A 186 -4.12 -3.28 -10.94
C PRO A 186 -5.43 -2.61 -11.39
N SER A 187 -5.41 -1.32 -11.69
CA SER A 187 -6.59 -0.55 -12.14
C SER A 187 -7.15 -0.98 -13.50
N GLU A 188 -6.41 -1.75 -14.29
CA GLU A 188 -6.79 -2.18 -15.65
C GLU A 188 -7.24 -3.64 -15.70
N VAL A 189 -7.10 -4.38 -14.58
CA VAL A 189 -7.30 -5.84 -14.56
C VAL A 189 -8.71 -6.22 -14.95
N PHE A 190 -9.76 -5.58 -14.40
CA PHE A 190 -11.14 -5.91 -14.71
C PHE A 190 -11.42 -5.79 -16.22
N GLN A 191 -11.04 -4.67 -16.82
CA GLN A 191 -11.27 -4.44 -18.26
C GLN A 191 -10.45 -5.36 -19.15
N SER A 192 -9.23 -5.71 -18.73
CA SER A 192 -8.38 -6.64 -19.48
C SER A 192 -8.93 -8.05 -19.45
N ALA A 193 -9.44 -8.50 -18.31
CA ALA A 193 -10.14 -9.78 -18.16
C ALA A 193 -11.44 -9.80 -18.98
N GLU A 194 -12.29 -8.80 -18.81
CA GLU A 194 -13.58 -8.69 -19.54
C GLU A 194 -13.42 -8.73 -21.07
N ARG A 195 -12.30 -8.21 -21.58
CA ARG A 195 -11.98 -8.19 -23.03
C ARG A 195 -11.23 -9.43 -23.51
N GLY A 196 -10.94 -10.39 -22.65
CA GLY A 196 -10.16 -11.58 -22.99
C GLY A 196 -8.69 -11.28 -23.34
N VAL A 197 -8.10 -10.20 -22.79
CA VAL A 197 -6.67 -9.91 -22.92
C VAL A 197 -5.85 -10.87 -22.07
N VAL A 198 -6.43 -11.35 -20.98
CA VAL A 198 -5.86 -12.36 -20.10
C VAL A 198 -6.89 -13.43 -19.75
N ASP A 199 -6.47 -14.68 -19.71
CA ASP A 199 -7.26 -15.87 -19.35
C ASP A 199 -7.20 -16.15 -17.85
N GLY A 200 -6.24 -15.52 -17.17
CA GLY A 200 -6.02 -15.65 -15.74
C GLY A 200 -5.25 -14.45 -15.15
N ILE A 201 -5.34 -14.31 -13.85
CA ILE A 201 -4.67 -13.22 -13.13
C ILE A 201 -4.00 -13.75 -11.87
N ASN A 202 -2.88 -13.13 -11.50
CA ASN A 202 -2.34 -13.18 -10.15
C ASN A 202 -2.77 -11.90 -9.42
N MET A 203 -3.43 -12.05 -8.27
CA MET A 203 -3.95 -10.92 -7.50
C MET A 203 -4.15 -11.30 -6.04
N GLY A 204 -3.83 -10.39 -5.13
CA GLY A 204 -4.18 -10.54 -3.73
C GLY A 204 -5.68 -10.57 -3.50
N VAL A 205 -6.13 -11.42 -2.57
CA VAL A 205 -7.55 -11.60 -2.21
C VAL A 205 -8.20 -10.27 -1.83
N ALA A 206 -7.47 -9.39 -1.13
CA ALA A 206 -7.94 -8.07 -0.76
C ALA A 206 -8.33 -7.24 -1.99
N THR A 207 -7.42 -7.10 -2.95
CA THR A 207 -7.66 -6.35 -4.19
C THR A 207 -8.70 -7.05 -5.08
N TYR A 208 -8.63 -8.37 -5.21
CA TYR A 208 -9.60 -9.17 -5.96
C TYR A 208 -11.03 -8.91 -5.46
N SER A 209 -11.22 -8.92 -4.14
CA SER A 209 -12.52 -8.70 -3.52
C SER A 209 -13.02 -7.26 -3.63
N SER A 210 -12.16 -6.28 -3.38
CA SER A 210 -12.54 -4.87 -3.42
C SER A 210 -12.89 -4.38 -4.83
N TRP A 211 -12.35 -5.04 -5.86
CA TRP A 211 -12.61 -4.75 -7.27
C TRP A 211 -13.64 -5.69 -7.92
N GLN A 212 -14.23 -6.61 -7.14
CA GLN A 212 -15.25 -7.56 -7.57
C GLN A 212 -14.83 -8.39 -8.80
N LEU A 213 -13.57 -8.83 -8.82
CA LEU A 213 -13.00 -9.55 -9.96
C LEU A 213 -13.62 -10.94 -10.18
N TRP A 214 -14.42 -11.45 -9.24
CA TRP A 214 -15.19 -12.68 -9.42
C TRP A 214 -16.19 -12.64 -10.58
N ASP A 215 -16.59 -11.46 -11.03
CA ASP A 215 -17.49 -11.33 -12.17
C ASP A 215 -16.82 -11.74 -13.49
N VAL A 216 -15.50 -11.68 -13.56
CA VAL A 216 -14.69 -11.97 -14.74
C VAL A 216 -13.71 -13.13 -14.56
N MET A 217 -13.25 -13.41 -13.33
CA MET A 217 -12.27 -14.44 -12.98
C MET A 217 -12.73 -15.24 -11.76
N PRO A 218 -13.81 -16.06 -11.89
CA PRO A 218 -14.47 -16.68 -10.73
C PRO A 218 -13.73 -17.89 -10.14
N TYR A 219 -12.77 -18.50 -10.86
CA TYR A 219 -12.16 -19.76 -10.42
C TYR A 219 -10.79 -19.53 -9.77
N MET A 220 -10.68 -19.90 -8.50
CA MET A 220 -9.49 -19.72 -7.68
C MET A 220 -8.56 -20.92 -7.73
N VAL A 221 -7.27 -20.67 -7.88
CA VAL A 221 -6.21 -21.60 -7.48
C VAL A 221 -5.49 -21.03 -6.27
N ASN A 222 -5.69 -21.71 -5.16
CA ASN A 222 -5.01 -21.40 -3.90
C ASN A 222 -3.61 -22.02 -3.94
N GLY A 223 -2.65 -21.19 -4.30
CA GLY A 223 -1.24 -21.62 -4.38
C GLY A 223 -0.46 -21.24 -3.15
N SER A 224 -0.81 -20.14 -2.50
CA SER A 224 -0.01 -19.52 -1.44
C SER A 224 1.49 -19.53 -1.79
N LEU A 225 1.82 -19.17 -3.04
CA LEU A 225 3.16 -19.36 -3.60
C LEU A 225 4.13 -18.26 -3.18
N PHE A 226 3.62 -17.09 -2.87
CA PHE A 226 4.42 -15.97 -2.41
C PHE A 226 3.58 -14.96 -1.63
N TYR A 227 4.28 -14.14 -0.91
CA TYR A 227 3.74 -13.01 -0.17
C TYR A 227 4.10 -11.72 -0.89
N GLY A 228 3.13 -10.83 -1.04
CA GLY A 228 3.36 -9.52 -1.63
C GLY A 228 3.48 -8.45 -0.55
N ASN A 229 4.70 -7.94 -0.34
CA ASN A 229 4.94 -6.82 0.56
C ASN A 229 4.80 -5.50 -0.22
N ILE A 230 3.98 -4.58 0.26
CA ILE A 230 3.79 -3.24 -0.32
C ILE A 230 4.04 -2.20 0.77
N ILE A 231 5.22 -1.59 0.73
CA ILE A 231 5.59 -0.52 1.66
C ILE A 231 5.12 0.83 1.10
N TYR A 232 4.50 1.62 1.95
CA TYR A 232 4.24 3.04 1.70
C TYR A 232 5.44 3.83 2.19
N MET A 233 5.95 4.69 1.31
CA MET A 233 7.08 5.55 1.60
C MET A 233 6.72 7.01 1.39
N MET A 234 7.35 7.90 2.13
CA MET A 234 7.24 9.34 2.01
C MET A 234 8.45 9.89 1.27
N SER A 235 8.31 10.92 0.44
CA SER A 235 9.46 11.60 -0.12
C SER A 235 10.23 12.35 0.98
N GLU A 236 11.56 12.30 0.94
CA GLU A 236 12.42 13.03 1.88
C GLU A 236 12.11 14.53 1.88
N GLY A 237 11.87 15.12 0.69
CA GLY A 237 11.50 16.53 0.59
C GLY A 237 10.17 16.88 1.28
N ALA A 238 9.18 15.96 1.28
CA ALA A 238 7.96 16.17 2.05
C ALA A 238 8.20 16.00 3.55
N TYR A 239 9.02 15.02 3.94
CA TYR A 239 9.39 14.78 5.32
C TYR A 239 10.18 15.96 5.94
N GLU A 240 11.09 16.56 5.17
CA GLU A 240 11.87 17.72 5.60
C GLU A 240 11.06 19.03 5.74
N ARG A 241 9.90 19.13 5.09
CA ARG A 241 8.97 20.26 5.29
C ARG A 241 8.33 20.25 6.68
N LEU A 242 8.28 19.08 7.33
CA LEU A 242 7.73 18.89 8.67
C LEU A 242 8.73 19.32 9.74
N THR A 243 8.23 19.90 10.82
CA THR A 243 9.05 20.14 12.01
C THR A 243 9.49 18.82 12.66
N PRO A 244 10.57 18.76 13.47
CA PRO A 244 10.99 17.53 14.13
C PRO A 244 9.89 16.88 14.99
N GLU A 245 9.00 17.67 15.57
CA GLU A 245 7.84 17.17 16.32
C GLU A 245 6.82 16.51 15.37
N GLN A 246 6.49 17.17 14.26
CA GLN A 246 5.59 16.63 13.25
C GLN A 246 6.15 15.38 12.57
N GLN A 247 7.47 15.31 12.31
CA GLN A 247 8.16 14.11 11.82
C GLN A 247 7.98 12.94 12.80
N THR A 248 8.13 13.20 14.10
CA THR A 248 7.91 12.18 15.14
C THR A 248 6.46 11.70 15.12
N ILE A 249 5.48 12.61 15.04
CA ILE A 249 4.05 12.29 14.95
C ILE A 249 3.77 11.38 13.75
N VAL A 250 4.28 11.70 12.57
CA VAL A 250 4.09 10.92 11.36
C VAL A 250 4.65 9.51 11.51
N MET A 251 5.86 9.36 12.05
CA MET A 251 6.49 8.05 12.23
C MET A 251 5.79 7.20 13.29
N GLU A 252 5.36 7.78 14.40
CA GLU A 252 4.59 7.07 15.44
C GLU A 252 3.20 6.67 14.92
N ALA A 253 2.50 7.56 14.21
CA ALA A 253 1.23 7.26 13.57
C ALA A 253 1.37 6.14 12.52
N ALA A 254 2.45 6.12 11.75
CA ALA A 254 2.75 5.06 10.80
C ALA A 254 2.92 3.69 11.49
N ALA A 255 3.71 3.61 12.54
CA ALA A 255 3.92 2.38 13.31
C ALA A 255 2.62 1.89 13.97
N GLU A 256 1.81 2.79 14.52
CA GLU A 256 0.51 2.45 15.11
C GLU A 256 -0.49 1.97 14.04
N THR A 257 -0.48 2.60 12.87
CA THR A 257 -1.32 2.19 11.74
C THR A 257 -0.98 0.77 11.28
N GLU A 258 0.30 0.43 11.20
CA GLU A 258 0.75 -0.92 10.86
C GLU A 258 0.22 -1.95 11.87
N ALA A 259 0.40 -1.70 13.16
CA ALA A 259 -0.09 -2.56 14.23
C ALA A 259 -1.64 -2.65 14.26
N TRP A 260 -2.34 -1.58 13.89
CA TRP A 260 -3.80 -1.54 13.81
C TRP A 260 -4.33 -2.29 12.58
N LEU A 261 -3.67 -2.15 11.43
CA LEU A 261 -4.11 -2.69 10.15
C LEU A 261 -3.87 -4.20 10.05
N GLN A 262 -2.71 -4.70 10.50
CA GLN A 262 -2.32 -6.10 10.33
C GLN A 262 -3.42 -7.10 10.74
N PRO A 263 -3.92 -7.16 11.98
CA PRO A 263 -4.92 -8.14 12.38
C PRO A 263 -6.27 -7.95 11.67
N ARG A 264 -6.57 -6.75 11.24
CA ARG A 264 -7.80 -6.43 10.50
C ARG A 264 -7.71 -6.87 9.04
N TYR A 265 -6.54 -6.72 8.44
CA TYR A 265 -6.25 -7.19 7.09
C TYR A 265 -6.39 -8.71 7.02
N GLU A 266 -5.75 -9.44 7.93
CA GLU A 266 -5.84 -10.90 8.01
C GLU A 266 -7.30 -11.36 8.14
N ALA A 267 -8.02 -10.82 9.12
CA ALA A 267 -9.43 -11.16 9.34
C ALA A 267 -10.33 -10.82 8.13
N TRP A 268 -10.02 -9.71 7.44
CA TRP A 268 -10.75 -9.30 6.25
C TRP A 268 -10.47 -10.21 5.06
N VAL A 269 -9.21 -10.61 4.85
CA VAL A 269 -8.80 -11.58 3.82
C VAL A 269 -9.45 -12.93 4.06
N ASP A 270 -9.38 -13.47 5.27
CA ASP A 270 -10.00 -14.77 5.65
C ASP A 270 -11.50 -14.79 5.31
N GLN A 271 -12.21 -13.72 5.64
CA GLN A 271 -13.62 -13.60 5.30
C GLN A 271 -13.86 -13.57 3.79
N ARG A 272 -13.01 -12.89 3.02
CA ARG A 272 -13.17 -12.70 1.57
C ARG A 272 -12.76 -13.90 0.75
N VAL A 273 -11.79 -14.71 1.19
CA VAL A 273 -11.45 -15.98 0.53
C VAL A 273 -12.68 -16.86 0.38
N GLY A 274 -13.46 -17.04 1.45
CA GLY A 274 -14.70 -17.80 1.38
C GLY A 274 -15.70 -17.24 0.36
N ASN A 275 -15.87 -15.93 0.31
CA ASN A 275 -16.77 -15.28 -0.64
C ASN A 275 -16.30 -15.45 -2.09
N ALA A 276 -15.01 -15.32 -2.33
CA ALA A 276 -14.41 -15.49 -3.67
C ALA A 276 -14.58 -16.93 -4.17
N VAL A 277 -14.30 -17.93 -3.32
CA VAL A 277 -14.51 -19.34 -3.65
C VAL A 277 -15.98 -19.63 -3.95
N MET A 278 -16.90 -19.05 -3.19
CA MET A 278 -18.35 -19.23 -3.45
C MET A 278 -18.80 -18.57 -4.73
N ALA A 279 -18.22 -17.44 -5.12
CA ALA A 279 -18.48 -16.78 -6.41
C ALA A 279 -18.10 -17.68 -7.61
N GLY A 280 -17.03 -18.46 -7.50
CA GLY A 280 -16.62 -19.51 -8.44
C GLY A 280 -17.39 -20.81 -8.34
N GLY A 281 -18.56 -20.83 -7.71
CA GLY A 281 -19.39 -22.03 -7.55
C GLY A 281 -18.88 -22.99 -6.46
N GLY A 282 -18.05 -22.52 -5.54
CA GLY A 282 -17.47 -23.30 -4.45
C GLY A 282 -16.26 -24.15 -4.88
N ALA A 283 -15.76 -23.97 -6.09
CA ALA A 283 -14.58 -24.67 -6.58
C ALA A 283 -13.31 -23.83 -6.34
N ALA A 284 -12.37 -24.41 -5.60
CA ALA A 284 -11.00 -23.91 -5.53
C ALA A 284 -10.06 -25.11 -5.67
N VAL A 285 -9.04 -24.97 -6.50
CA VAL A 285 -7.94 -25.92 -6.58
C VAL A 285 -6.87 -25.48 -5.59
N SER A 286 -6.44 -26.40 -4.72
CA SER A 286 -5.30 -26.14 -3.84
C SER A 286 -4.10 -26.92 -4.35
N LEU A 287 -2.98 -26.22 -4.53
CA LEU A 287 -1.74 -26.87 -4.93
C LEU A 287 -1.20 -27.75 -3.80
N SER A 288 -0.77 -28.96 -4.14
CA SER A 288 -0.03 -29.82 -3.21
C SER A 288 1.36 -29.24 -2.88
N VAL A 289 1.98 -29.79 -1.83
CA VAL A 289 3.36 -29.37 -1.45
C VAL A 289 4.36 -29.65 -2.58
N GLU A 290 4.13 -30.72 -3.34
CA GLU A 290 4.98 -31.13 -4.46
C GLU A 290 4.82 -30.20 -5.68
N GLU A 291 3.65 -29.58 -5.86
CA GLU A 291 3.38 -28.64 -6.94
C GLU A 291 3.89 -27.24 -6.64
N ARG A 292 4.11 -26.90 -5.38
CA ARG A 292 4.69 -25.62 -4.93
C ARG A 292 6.19 -25.65 -4.91
#